data_97ca970c0ee5feef53f66889aeb32469
#
_entry.id   97ca970c0ee5feef53f66889aeb32469
#
_cell.length_a   1.000
_cell.length_b   1.000
_cell.length_c   1.000
_cell.angle_alpha   90.00
_cell.angle_beta   90.00
_cell.angle_gamma   90.00
#
_symmetry.space_group_name_H-M   'P 1'
#
loop_
_entity.id
_entity.type
_entity.pdbx_description
1 polymer ?
#
loop_
_entity_poly.entity_id
_entity_poly.type
_entity_poly.pdbx_seq_one_letter_code
_entity_poly.pdbx_strand_id
1 'polypeptide(L)'
;MSEQMKDVDAVMRTNKGDIKLRLFADKTPVTVANFVNLAKRGYYNGLSFHRVIPDFMIQGGCPHGSGTGGPGYRFEDECTPELGHDRPGILSMANSGPGTNGSQFFITHIATTWLDGKHTVFGTVIDEGDQQVVNAIAAGDTIEVIEISGEEELVQNQVDRIAAWNESLN
;
A
#
# COMPACT_ATOMS: atom_id res chain seq x y z
N MET A 1 -15.56 -0.03 25.50
CA MET A 1 -15.78 0.34 24.10
C MET A 1 -14.45 0.74 23.49
N SER A 2 -14.05 0.04 22.46
CA SER A 2 -12.79 0.39 21.79
C SER A 2 -12.98 1.57 20.86
N GLU A 3 -12.08 2.52 20.93
CA GLU A 3 -12.08 3.64 20.01
C GLU A 3 -11.52 3.21 18.68
N GLN A 4 -12.10 3.70 17.60
CA GLN A 4 -11.56 3.45 16.28
C GLN A 4 -10.31 4.30 16.07
N MET A 5 -9.29 3.69 15.48
CA MET A 5 -8.12 4.45 15.10
C MET A 5 -8.44 5.32 13.90
N LYS A 6 -7.87 6.51 13.87
CA LYS A 6 -8.02 7.41 12.75
C LYS A 6 -7.32 6.85 11.53
N ASP A 7 -7.85 7.15 10.35
CA ASP A 7 -7.17 6.85 9.10
C ASP A 7 -5.84 7.61 9.05
N VAL A 8 -4.88 7.02 8.37
CA VAL A 8 -3.56 7.62 8.16
C VAL A 8 -3.54 8.20 6.76
N ASP A 9 -2.97 9.38 6.59
CA ASP A 9 -2.85 10.00 5.28
C ASP A 9 -1.44 9.80 4.72
N ALA A 10 -1.35 9.61 3.42
CA ALA A 10 -0.08 9.47 2.72
C ALA A 10 -0.11 10.29 1.43
N VAL A 11 1.04 10.83 1.06
CA VAL A 11 1.23 11.43 -0.26
C VAL A 11 2.37 10.67 -0.94
N MET A 12 2.03 9.95 -1.99
CA MET A 12 3.02 9.25 -2.81
C MET A 12 3.44 10.17 -3.93
N ARG A 13 4.67 10.68 -3.85
CA ARG A 13 5.19 11.57 -4.89
C ARG A 13 5.86 10.74 -5.96
N THR A 14 5.43 10.93 -7.20
CA THR A 14 5.94 10.18 -8.35
C THR A 14 6.42 11.14 -9.42
N ASN A 15 7.13 10.61 -10.42
CA ASN A 15 7.56 11.42 -11.55
C ASN A 15 6.39 11.88 -12.45
N LYS A 16 5.18 11.39 -12.21
CA LYS A 16 3.98 11.83 -12.94
C LYS A 16 3.09 12.76 -12.11
N GLY A 17 3.44 12.99 -10.84
CA GLY A 17 2.67 13.82 -9.92
C GLY A 17 2.42 13.12 -8.60
N ASP A 18 1.63 13.76 -7.75
CA ASP A 18 1.35 13.27 -6.40
C ASP A 18 0.06 12.47 -6.37
N ILE A 19 0.07 11.37 -5.62
CA ILE A 19 -1.11 10.54 -5.36
C ILE A 19 -1.38 10.62 -3.86
N LYS A 20 -2.46 11.29 -3.48
CA LYS A 20 -2.87 11.37 -2.08
C LYS A 20 -3.71 10.16 -1.75
N LEU A 21 -3.37 9.52 -0.62
CA LEU A 21 -3.98 8.25 -0.20
C LEU A 21 -4.50 8.37 1.22
N ARG A 22 -5.60 7.68 1.48
CA ARG A 22 -6.12 7.49 2.84
C ARG A 22 -5.98 6.02 3.17
N LEU A 23 -5.32 5.73 4.30
CA LEU A 23 -5.00 4.38 4.73
C LEU A 23 -5.93 3.98 5.87
N PHE A 24 -6.53 2.80 5.79
CA PHE A 24 -7.59 2.35 6.71
C PHE A 24 -6.98 1.66 7.94
N ALA A 25 -6.38 2.45 8.84
CA ALA A 25 -5.64 1.93 9.99
C ALA A 25 -6.50 1.10 10.94
N ASP A 26 -7.78 1.44 11.09
CA ASP A 26 -8.65 0.73 12.02
C ASP A 26 -9.00 -0.69 11.55
N LYS A 27 -9.29 -0.82 10.27
CA LYS A 27 -9.69 -2.12 9.70
C LYS A 27 -8.51 -2.99 9.29
N THR A 28 -7.38 -2.38 8.94
CA THR A 28 -6.20 -3.12 8.47
C THR A 28 -4.94 -2.59 9.17
N PRO A 29 -4.88 -2.68 10.51
CA PRO A 29 -3.79 -2.06 11.27
C PRO A 29 -2.42 -2.65 10.96
N VAL A 30 -2.31 -3.95 10.74
CA VAL A 30 -1.02 -4.58 10.45
C VAL A 30 -0.52 -4.15 9.07
N THR A 31 -1.39 -4.19 8.08
CA THR A 31 -1.05 -3.83 6.69
C THR A 31 -0.65 -2.36 6.60
N VAL A 32 -1.43 -1.47 7.22
CA VAL A 32 -1.12 -0.04 7.22
C VAL A 32 0.17 0.23 7.98
N ALA A 33 0.38 -0.43 9.13
CA ALA A 33 1.63 -0.26 9.89
C ALA A 33 2.85 -0.66 9.06
N ASN A 34 2.75 -1.75 8.32
CA ASN A 34 3.83 -2.18 7.42
C ASN A 34 4.13 -1.11 6.37
N PHE A 35 3.11 -0.64 5.69
CA PHE A 35 3.27 0.37 4.64
C PHE A 35 3.87 1.66 5.21
N VAL A 36 3.34 2.12 6.34
CA VAL A 36 3.82 3.33 7.03
C VAL A 36 5.28 3.18 7.43
N ASN A 37 5.64 2.05 8.04
CA ASN A 37 7.00 1.82 8.50
C ASN A 37 7.99 1.81 7.34
N LEU A 38 7.65 1.11 6.27
CA LEU A 38 8.50 1.06 5.08
C LEU A 38 8.65 2.45 4.45
N ALA A 39 7.56 3.19 4.34
CA ALA A 39 7.58 4.53 3.79
C ALA A 39 8.46 5.47 4.61
N LYS A 40 8.33 5.44 5.93
CA LYS A 40 9.11 6.31 6.82
C LYS A 40 10.60 5.97 6.81
N ARG A 41 10.95 4.72 6.51
CA ARG A 41 12.34 4.30 6.42
C ARG A 41 12.94 4.56 5.04
N GLY A 42 12.17 5.11 4.12
CA GLY A 42 12.65 5.39 2.76
C GLY A 42 12.73 4.16 1.87
N TYR A 43 12.12 3.06 2.28
CA TYR A 43 12.17 1.79 1.55
C TYR A 43 11.65 1.92 0.13
N TYR A 44 10.58 2.69 -0.05
CA TYR A 44 9.94 2.86 -1.35
C TYR A 44 10.60 3.92 -2.24
N ASN A 45 11.54 4.69 -1.70
CA ASN A 45 12.16 5.78 -2.47
C ASN A 45 12.94 5.22 -3.66
N GLY A 46 12.63 5.73 -4.85
CA GLY A 46 13.30 5.32 -6.08
C GLY A 46 12.81 4.01 -6.67
N LEU A 47 11.84 3.34 -6.04
CA LEU A 47 11.32 2.09 -6.59
C LEU A 47 10.37 2.37 -7.76
N SER A 48 10.33 1.46 -8.72
CA SER A 48 9.51 1.61 -9.92
C SER A 48 8.16 0.93 -9.79
N PHE A 49 7.22 1.41 -10.60
CA PHE A 49 5.99 0.65 -10.88
C PHE A 49 6.37 -0.37 -11.96
N HIS A 50 6.79 -1.55 -11.53
CA HIS A 50 7.36 -2.56 -12.42
C HIS A 50 6.32 -3.31 -13.26
N ARG A 51 5.05 -3.20 -12.87
CA ARG A 51 3.95 -3.85 -13.59
C ARG A 51 2.77 -2.89 -13.69
N VAL A 52 2.43 -2.50 -14.90
CA VAL A 52 1.29 -1.61 -15.16
C VAL A 52 0.46 -2.27 -16.26
N ILE A 53 -0.78 -2.57 -15.96
CA ILE A 53 -1.71 -3.17 -16.90
C ILE A 53 -2.84 -2.16 -17.14
N PRO A 54 -2.93 -1.56 -18.33
CA PRO A 54 -3.98 -0.58 -18.62
C PRO A 54 -5.37 -1.14 -18.33
N ASP A 55 -6.24 -0.30 -17.80
CA ASP A 55 -7.61 -0.66 -17.43
C ASP A 55 -7.68 -1.76 -16.36
N PHE A 56 -6.63 -1.91 -15.57
CA PHE A 56 -6.59 -2.85 -14.46
C PHE A 56 -5.92 -2.20 -13.24
N MET A 57 -4.58 -2.07 -13.22
CA MET A 57 -3.89 -1.55 -12.03
C MET A 57 -2.46 -1.13 -12.35
N ILE A 58 -1.86 -0.40 -11.38
CA ILE A 58 -0.42 -0.15 -11.34
C ILE A 58 0.13 -0.85 -10.10
N GLN A 59 1.26 -1.55 -10.22
CA GLN A 59 1.86 -2.31 -9.14
C GLN A 59 3.31 -1.89 -8.93
N GLY A 60 3.68 -1.68 -7.66
CA GLY A 60 5.03 -1.27 -7.29
C GLY A 60 5.42 -1.80 -5.93
N GLY A 61 6.54 -1.30 -5.41
CA GLY A 61 7.00 -1.65 -4.07
C GLY A 61 7.97 -2.84 -4.02
N CYS A 62 8.39 -3.36 -5.18
CA CYS A 62 9.41 -4.41 -5.22
C CYS A 62 10.80 -3.79 -5.21
N PRO A 63 11.66 -4.11 -4.22
CA PRO A 63 13.00 -3.51 -4.15
C PRO A 63 13.90 -3.87 -5.32
N HIS A 64 13.59 -4.96 -6.02
CA HIS A 64 14.38 -5.38 -7.19
C HIS A 64 13.74 -4.97 -8.52
N GLY A 65 12.53 -4.40 -8.49
CA GLY A 65 11.83 -4.01 -9.71
C GLY A 65 11.41 -5.19 -10.60
N SER A 66 11.38 -6.40 -10.05
CA SER A 66 11.11 -7.62 -10.82
C SER A 66 9.84 -8.34 -10.40
N GLY A 67 9.24 -7.94 -9.29
CA GLY A 67 8.08 -8.61 -8.71
C GLY A 67 8.44 -9.74 -7.76
N THR A 68 9.73 -10.05 -7.59
CA THR A 68 10.17 -11.17 -6.75
C THR A 68 10.75 -10.73 -5.41
N GLY A 69 11.02 -9.45 -5.22
CA GLY A 69 11.64 -8.94 -4.00
C GLY A 69 10.63 -8.54 -2.94
N GLY A 70 11.10 -8.44 -1.71
CA GLY A 70 10.29 -8.02 -0.58
C GLY A 70 11.16 -7.61 0.60
N PRO A 71 10.54 -7.31 1.74
CA PRO A 71 11.26 -6.72 2.89
C PRO A 71 11.96 -7.75 3.78
N GLY A 72 11.92 -9.04 3.45
CA GLY A 72 12.54 -10.07 4.24
C GLY A 72 11.62 -10.72 5.27
N TYR A 73 10.34 -10.37 5.25
CA TYR A 73 9.31 -10.97 6.11
C TYR A 73 7.98 -11.01 5.36
N ARG A 74 7.03 -11.74 5.91
CA ARG A 74 5.67 -11.82 5.39
C ARG A 74 4.70 -11.65 6.55
N PHE A 75 3.47 -11.25 6.22
CA PHE A 75 2.45 -11.12 7.26
C PHE A 75 1.07 -11.51 6.70
N GLU A 76 0.15 -11.69 7.63
CA GLU A 76 -1.19 -12.21 7.39
C GLU A 76 -2.08 -11.24 6.60
N ASP A 77 -3.09 -11.78 5.94
CA ASP A 77 -4.11 -10.99 5.27
C ASP A 77 -5.07 -10.38 6.28
N GLU A 78 -5.61 -9.22 5.95
CA GLU A 78 -6.63 -8.55 6.75
C GLU A 78 -7.85 -8.23 5.90
N CYS A 79 -8.25 -9.18 5.05
CA CYS A 79 -9.42 -8.99 4.19
C CYS A 79 -10.71 -8.94 5.01
N THR A 80 -11.61 -8.04 4.62
CA THR A 80 -12.90 -7.89 5.28
C THR A 80 -13.95 -7.59 4.21
N PRO A 81 -15.21 -8.08 4.37
CA PRO A 81 -16.26 -7.77 3.42
C PRO A 81 -16.55 -6.28 3.25
N GLU A 82 -16.20 -5.47 4.24
CA GLU A 82 -16.42 -4.03 4.19
C GLU A 82 -15.44 -3.30 3.26
N LEU A 83 -14.30 -3.93 2.94
CA LEU A 83 -13.26 -3.34 2.12
C LEU A 83 -13.01 -4.20 0.88
N GLY A 84 -13.64 -3.82 -0.21
CA GLY A 84 -13.52 -4.52 -1.47
C GLY A 84 -12.89 -3.66 -2.56
N HIS A 85 -12.58 -4.32 -3.66
CA HIS A 85 -12.03 -3.66 -4.86
C HIS A 85 -13.20 -3.18 -5.73
N ASP A 86 -14.00 -2.26 -5.17
CA ASP A 86 -15.31 -1.91 -5.75
C ASP A 86 -15.30 -0.65 -6.60
N ARG A 87 -14.13 -0.04 -6.81
CA ARG A 87 -14.02 1.21 -7.57
C ARG A 87 -12.58 1.45 -8.01
N PRO A 88 -12.34 2.44 -8.90
CA PRO A 88 -10.97 2.89 -9.21
C PRO A 88 -10.28 3.45 -7.98
N GLY A 89 -8.96 3.35 -7.95
CA GLY A 89 -8.16 4.00 -6.90
C GLY A 89 -8.06 3.23 -5.60
N ILE A 90 -8.38 1.94 -5.61
CA ILE A 90 -8.23 1.09 -4.43
C ILE A 90 -6.77 0.69 -4.28
N LEU A 91 -6.21 0.91 -3.09
CA LEU A 91 -4.85 0.51 -2.73
C LEU A 91 -4.93 -0.83 -2.00
N SER A 92 -4.25 -1.83 -2.54
CA SER A 92 -4.35 -3.21 -2.07
C SER A 92 -2.98 -3.88 -2.11
N MET A 93 -2.80 -4.95 -1.35
CA MET A 93 -1.53 -5.67 -1.28
C MET A 93 -1.42 -6.71 -2.38
N ALA A 94 -0.31 -6.67 -3.10
CA ALA A 94 0.07 -7.77 -3.97
C ALA A 94 0.58 -8.93 -3.10
N ASN A 95 0.31 -10.16 -3.51
CA ASN A 95 0.78 -11.35 -2.80
C ASN A 95 0.90 -12.53 -3.75
N SER A 96 1.47 -13.62 -3.25
CA SER A 96 1.61 -14.88 -3.99
C SER A 96 0.81 -16.01 -3.35
N GLY A 97 -0.27 -15.65 -2.64
CA GLY A 97 -1.14 -16.58 -1.94
C GLY A 97 -1.45 -16.08 -0.53
N PRO A 98 -2.23 -16.83 0.24
CA PRO A 98 -2.60 -16.40 1.59
C PRO A 98 -1.39 -16.18 2.48
N GLY A 99 -1.40 -15.08 3.26
CA GLY A 99 -0.37 -14.79 4.24
C GLY A 99 1.01 -14.47 3.69
N THR A 100 1.10 -14.01 2.44
CA THR A 100 2.40 -13.73 1.81
C THR A 100 2.61 -12.24 1.52
N ASN A 101 1.99 -11.37 2.30
CA ASN A 101 2.14 -9.93 2.13
C ASN A 101 3.53 -9.47 2.53
N GLY A 102 4.09 -8.56 1.77
CA GLY A 102 5.41 -7.98 2.03
C GLY A 102 5.41 -6.50 1.75
N SER A 103 6.10 -6.04 0.70
CA SER A 103 6.18 -4.63 0.37
C SER A 103 5.41 -4.24 -0.89
N GLN A 104 5.06 -5.18 -1.75
CA GLN A 104 4.43 -4.86 -3.02
C GLN A 104 2.95 -4.55 -2.86
N PHE A 105 2.50 -3.55 -3.58
CA PHE A 105 1.10 -3.10 -3.55
C PHE A 105 0.65 -2.75 -4.97
N PHE A 106 -0.66 -2.58 -5.14
CA PHE A 106 -1.20 -2.08 -6.40
C PHE A 106 -2.31 -1.07 -6.15
N ILE A 107 -2.54 -0.21 -7.13
CA ILE A 107 -3.64 0.78 -7.11
C ILE A 107 -4.45 0.55 -8.38
N THR A 108 -5.76 0.41 -8.23
CA THR A 108 -6.62 0.00 -9.35
C THR A 108 -6.99 1.15 -10.28
N HIS A 109 -7.19 0.80 -11.56
CA HIS A 109 -7.76 1.72 -12.55
C HIS A 109 -9.28 1.61 -12.60
N ILE A 110 -9.81 0.42 -12.25
CA ILE A 110 -11.24 0.10 -12.31
C ILE A 110 -11.60 -0.73 -11.08
N ALA A 111 -12.88 -1.03 -10.92
CA ALA A 111 -13.29 -2.01 -9.92
C ALA A 111 -12.77 -3.40 -10.34
N THR A 112 -12.19 -4.13 -9.37
CA THR A 112 -11.59 -5.45 -9.61
C THR A 112 -12.13 -6.43 -8.57
N THR A 113 -13.45 -6.62 -8.54
CA THR A 113 -14.14 -7.35 -7.47
C THR A 113 -13.73 -8.83 -7.37
N TRP A 114 -13.17 -9.40 -8.42
CA TRP A 114 -12.67 -10.78 -8.37
C TRP A 114 -11.46 -10.95 -7.44
N LEU A 115 -10.85 -9.84 -6.99
CA LEU A 115 -9.72 -9.87 -6.06
C LEU A 115 -10.17 -9.81 -4.59
N ASP A 116 -11.46 -9.59 -4.34
CA ASP A 116 -11.98 -9.48 -2.98
C ASP A 116 -11.74 -10.78 -2.20
N GLY A 117 -11.32 -10.64 -0.95
CA GLY A 117 -11.02 -11.78 -0.09
C GLY A 117 -9.66 -12.42 -0.33
N LYS A 118 -8.95 -12.04 -1.39
CA LYS A 118 -7.65 -12.61 -1.75
C LYS A 118 -6.50 -11.61 -1.55
N HIS A 119 -6.80 -10.33 -1.66
CA HIS A 119 -5.84 -9.26 -1.48
C HIS A 119 -6.39 -8.27 -0.46
N THR A 120 -5.53 -7.82 0.45
CA THR A 120 -5.96 -6.90 1.50
C THR A 120 -6.07 -5.49 0.97
N VAL A 121 -7.29 -4.97 0.91
CA VAL A 121 -7.54 -3.55 0.64
C VAL A 121 -7.21 -2.77 1.90
N PHE A 122 -6.30 -1.82 1.81
CA PHE A 122 -5.90 -1.04 2.98
C PHE A 122 -5.89 0.48 2.76
N GLY A 123 -6.35 0.93 1.61
CA GLY A 123 -6.42 2.37 1.35
C GLY A 123 -7.15 2.71 0.07
N THR A 124 -7.25 4.01 -0.20
CA THR A 124 -7.90 4.55 -1.39
C THR A 124 -7.31 5.91 -1.73
N VAL A 125 -7.37 6.29 -3.01
CA VAL A 125 -7.05 7.66 -3.40
C VAL A 125 -8.11 8.60 -2.81
N ILE A 126 -7.73 9.86 -2.59
CA ILE A 126 -8.59 10.82 -1.91
C ILE A 126 -9.53 11.53 -2.86
N ASP A 127 -9.05 11.95 -4.04
CA ASP A 127 -9.90 12.65 -5.00
C ASP A 127 -9.58 12.25 -6.44
N GLU A 128 -10.34 12.83 -7.37
CA GLU A 128 -10.22 12.48 -8.78
C GLU A 128 -8.87 12.90 -9.38
N GLY A 129 -8.28 13.98 -8.89
CA GLY A 129 -6.96 14.41 -9.36
C GLY A 129 -5.91 13.35 -9.08
N ASP A 130 -6.00 12.69 -7.92
CA ASP A 130 -5.10 11.59 -7.58
C ASP A 130 -5.30 10.40 -8.52
N GLN A 131 -6.55 10.10 -8.85
CA GLN A 131 -6.85 9.02 -9.79
C GLN A 131 -6.28 9.31 -11.18
N GLN A 132 -6.30 10.57 -11.61
CA GLN A 132 -5.71 10.94 -12.89
C GLN A 132 -4.20 10.66 -12.92
N VAL A 133 -3.51 10.90 -11.81
CA VAL A 133 -2.09 10.56 -11.71
C VAL A 133 -1.88 9.05 -11.78
N VAL A 134 -2.70 8.27 -11.05
CA VAL A 134 -2.65 6.81 -11.12
C VAL A 134 -2.80 6.34 -12.57
N ASN A 135 -3.76 6.90 -13.28
CA ASN A 135 -4.02 6.52 -14.67
C ASN A 135 -2.89 6.93 -15.62
N ALA A 136 -2.08 7.91 -15.24
CA ALA A 136 -0.97 8.39 -16.06
C ALA A 136 0.34 7.60 -15.83
N ILE A 137 0.43 6.83 -14.76
CA ILE A 137 1.61 6.04 -14.45
C ILE A 137 1.80 4.95 -15.51
N ALA A 138 3.03 4.83 -15.99
CA ALA A 138 3.41 3.78 -16.95
C ALA A 138 4.49 2.90 -16.33
N ALA A 139 4.67 1.70 -16.87
CA ALA A 139 5.70 0.78 -16.40
C ALA A 139 7.07 1.47 -16.45
N GLY A 140 7.80 1.39 -15.34
CA GLY A 140 9.09 2.06 -15.20
C GLY A 140 9.03 3.43 -14.55
N ASP A 141 7.86 4.02 -14.40
CA ASP A 141 7.72 5.25 -13.62
C ASP A 141 8.08 4.97 -12.16
N THR A 142 8.55 5.99 -11.44
CA THR A 142 9.15 5.78 -10.11
C THR A 142 8.43 6.53 -9.01
N ILE A 143 8.54 5.96 -7.81
CA ILE A 143 8.13 6.60 -6.57
C ILE A 143 9.33 7.42 -6.09
N GLU A 144 9.17 8.73 -5.90
CA GLU A 144 10.23 9.57 -5.37
C GLU A 144 10.30 9.45 -3.85
N VAL A 145 9.16 9.63 -3.18
CA VAL A 145 9.05 9.52 -1.73
C VAL A 145 7.58 9.33 -1.37
N ILE A 146 7.33 8.69 -0.22
CA ILE A 146 5.98 8.61 0.34
C ILE A 146 6.00 9.31 1.69
N GLU A 147 5.23 10.38 1.82
CA GLU A 147 5.13 11.16 3.05
C GLU A 147 3.90 10.72 3.83
N ILE A 148 4.07 10.50 5.14
CA ILE A 148 3.02 9.95 6.01
C ILE A 148 2.66 10.99 7.06
N SER A 149 1.37 11.08 7.39
CA SER A 149 0.89 11.95 8.47
C SER A 149 -0.28 11.29 9.21
N GLY A 150 -0.39 11.58 10.52
CA GLY A 150 -1.45 11.05 11.35
C GLY A 150 -1.24 9.62 11.81
N GLU A 151 0.00 9.14 11.81
CA GLU A 151 0.31 7.73 12.07
C GLU A 151 0.61 7.39 13.54
N GLU A 152 0.64 8.37 14.42
CA GLU A 152 1.16 8.18 15.79
C GLU A 152 0.43 7.09 16.57
N GLU A 153 -0.89 7.09 16.53
CA GLU A 153 -1.69 6.10 17.25
C GLU A 153 -1.48 4.70 16.68
N LEU A 154 -1.42 4.59 15.37
CA LEU A 154 -1.18 3.31 14.70
C LEU A 154 0.20 2.76 15.05
N VAL A 155 1.23 3.60 14.99
CA VAL A 155 2.60 3.17 15.28
C VAL A 155 2.69 2.68 16.73
N GLN A 156 2.05 3.37 17.67
CA GLN A 156 2.03 2.93 19.07
C GLN A 156 1.30 1.61 19.23
N ASN A 157 0.19 1.44 18.53
CA ASN A 157 -0.61 0.21 18.57
C ASN A 157 0.17 -1.01 18.05
N GLN A 158 1.03 -0.80 17.04
CA GLN A 158 1.78 -1.88 16.38
C GLN A 158 3.27 -1.85 16.69
N VAL A 159 3.66 -1.25 17.80
CA VAL A 159 5.08 -0.99 18.11
C VAL A 159 5.92 -2.25 18.14
N ASP A 160 5.42 -3.34 18.72
CA ASP A 160 6.18 -4.60 18.83
C ASP A 160 6.36 -5.27 17.47
N ARG A 161 5.31 -5.23 16.64
CA ARG A 161 5.37 -5.81 15.30
C ARG A 161 6.35 -5.03 14.43
N ILE A 162 6.30 -3.71 14.51
CA ILE A 162 7.21 -2.84 13.76
C ILE A 162 8.66 -3.10 14.16
N ALA A 163 8.93 -3.25 15.46
CA ALA A 163 10.28 -3.55 15.92
C ALA A 163 10.79 -4.88 15.35
N ALA A 164 9.93 -5.89 15.30
CA ALA A 164 10.31 -7.19 14.75
C ALA A 164 10.61 -7.08 13.25
N TRP A 165 9.79 -6.35 12.50
CA TRP A 165 10.03 -6.13 11.07
C TRP A 165 11.35 -5.40 10.82
N ASN A 166 11.64 -4.40 11.64
CA ASN A 166 12.87 -3.62 11.47
C ASN A 166 14.13 -4.45 11.68
N GLU A 167 14.06 -5.49 12.53
CA GLU A 167 15.16 -6.43 12.68
C GLU A 167 15.41 -7.22 11.39
N SER A 168 14.36 -7.53 10.64
CA SER A 168 14.46 -8.29 9.39
C SER A 168 14.88 -7.44 8.20
N LEU A 169 14.72 -6.13 8.29
CA LEU A 169 14.97 -5.21 7.16
C LEU A 169 16.46 -4.95 6.89
N ASN A 170 17.34 -5.42 7.68
CA ASN A 170 18.77 -5.18 7.47
C ASN A 170 19.33 -6.02 6.30
#